data_8153d6630306cc11feb170a50b6c2fd1
#
_entry.id   8153d6630306cc11feb170a50b6c2fd1
#
_cell.length_a   1.000
_cell.length_b   1.000
_cell.length_c   1.000
_cell.angle_alpha   90.00
_cell.angle_beta   90.00
_cell.angle_gamma   90.00
#
_symmetry.space_group_name_H-M   'P 1'
#
loop_
_entity.id
_entity.type
_entity.pdbx_description
1 polymer ?
#
loop_
_entity_poly.entity_id
_entity_poly.type
_entity_poly.pdbx_seq_one_letter_code
_entity_poly.pdbx_strand_id
1 'polypeptide(L)'
;MNQIKLVVLDVDGVMTDGKKYYTREGKIVMKQFCDKDWTAIKRFKAIDIPVIFLTGDKFNQAVAEKRNIETIISKTEKHKVIADLVTRFKITYDQIAYVGDDIYDIQTMKQLKYAFCPMDVPDIVEKECTVLQVRGGDNVVVALLQELEEQKLITIPDVDAHIEKVYAQENYS
;
A
#
# COMPACT_ATOMS: atom_id res chain seq x y z
N MET A 1 11.43 2.93 -18.29
CA MET A 1 10.85 1.68 -17.75
C MET A 1 10.85 1.83 -16.23
N ASN A 2 9.71 1.62 -15.55
CA ASN A 2 9.61 1.82 -14.09
C ASN A 2 10.58 0.90 -13.34
N GLN A 3 11.28 1.43 -12.34
CA GLN A 3 12.11 0.63 -11.43
C GLN A 3 11.22 -0.14 -10.47
N ILE A 4 10.22 0.49 -9.86
CA ILE A 4 9.23 -0.19 -9.03
C ILE A 4 8.31 -1.02 -9.90
N LYS A 5 8.11 -2.29 -9.52
CA LYS A 5 7.27 -3.28 -10.22
C LYS A 5 6.11 -3.77 -9.39
N LEU A 6 6.14 -3.53 -8.08
CA LEU A 6 5.11 -3.96 -7.15
C LEU A 6 5.01 -2.96 -6.00
N VAL A 7 3.78 -2.61 -5.64
CA VAL A 7 3.48 -1.87 -4.41
C VAL A 7 2.80 -2.82 -3.42
N VAL A 8 3.27 -2.88 -2.20
CA VAL A 8 2.68 -3.66 -1.11
C VAL A 8 2.33 -2.72 0.04
N LEU A 9 1.09 -2.74 0.46
CA LEU A 9 0.57 -1.85 1.49
C LEU A 9 0.05 -2.65 2.69
N ASP A 10 0.45 -2.27 3.90
CA ASP A 10 -0.39 -2.58 5.05
C ASP A 10 -1.70 -1.79 4.95
N VAL A 11 -2.69 -2.13 5.75
CA VAL A 11 -4.01 -1.50 5.65
C VAL A 11 -4.34 -0.68 6.89
N ASP A 12 -4.27 -1.29 8.07
CA ASP A 12 -4.56 -0.59 9.32
C ASP A 12 -3.40 0.36 9.66
N GLY A 13 -3.67 1.66 9.81
CA GLY A 13 -2.63 2.67 10.02
C GLY A 13 -1.97 3.21 8.74
N VAL A 14 -2.23 2.60 7.57
CA VAL A 14 -1.76 3.05 6.24
C VAL A 14 -2.94 3.52 5.39
N MET A 15 -3.81 2.59 4.97
CA MET A 15 -5.03 2.91 4.22
C MET A 15 -6.14 3.46 5.10
N THR A 16 -6.06 3.21 6.40
CA THR A 16 -6.94 3.73 7.45
C THR A 16 -6.11 4.47 8.50
N ASP A 17 -6.77 5.21 9.37
CA ASP A 17 -6.15 5.87 10.54
C ASP A 17 -5.84 4.90 11.71
N GLY A 18 -5.95 3.59 11.48
CA GLY A 18 -5.75 2.55 12.48
C GLY A 18 -6.90 2.39 13.49
N LYS A 19 -7.89 3.29 13.48
CA LYS A 19 -9.02 3.22 14.41
C LYS A 19 -10.08 2.23 13.93
N LYS A 20 -10.70 1.57 14.90
CA LYS A 20 -11.75 0.57 14.68
C LYS A 20 -12.95 0.87 15.54
N TYR A 21 -14.14 0.76 14.96
CA TYR A 21 -15.39 0.85 15.68
C TYR A 21 -15.92 -0.56 15.95
N TYR A 22 -16.34 -0.81 17.19
CA TYR A 22 -16.76 -2.14 17.65
C TYR A 22 -18.22 -2.12 18.06
N THR A 23 -18.91 -3.25 17.84
CA THR A 23 -20.16 -3.54 18.53
C THR A 23 -19.91 -3.79 20.02
N ARG A 24 -20.99 -3.86 20.81
CA ARG A 24 -20.92 -4.25 22.24
C ARG A 24 -20.29 -5.64 22.43
N GLU A 25 -20.44 -6.52 21.47
CA GLU A 25 -19.91 -7.90 21.47
C GLU A 25 -18.47 -7.98 20.95
N GLY A 26 -17.81 -6.84 20.70
CA GLY A 26 -16.41 -6.76 20.26
C GLY A 26 -16.17 -7.06 18.78
N LYS A 27 -17.20 -7.02 17.93
CA LYS A 27 -17.03 -7.18 16.48
C LYS A 27 -16.73 -5.83 15.83
N ILE A 28 -15.74 -5.79 14.93
CA ILE A 28 -15.46 -4.61 14.12
C ILE A 28 -16.64 -4.38 13.17
N VAL A 29 -17.16 -3.15 13.18
CA VAL A 29 -18.29 -2.74 12.32
C VAL A 29 -17.90 -1.73 11.27
N MET A 30 -16.86 -0.92 11.52
CA MET A 30 -16.47 0.15 10.61
C MET A 30 -14.98 0.48 10.73
N LYS A 31 -14.38 0.83 9.60
CA LYS A 31 -13.10 1.52 9.45
C LYS A 31 -13.30 2.63 8.42
N GLN A 32 -12.49 3.66 8.49
CA GLN A 32 -12.52 4.78 7.55
C GLN A 32 -11.35 4.67 6.57
N PHE A 33 -11.64 4.85 5.28
CA PHE A 33 -10.66 4.87 4.20
C PHE A 33 -10.70 6.21 3.47
N CYS A 34 -9.56 6.66 2.96
CA CYS A 34 -9.47 7.83 2.12
C CYS A 34 -9.79 7.48 0.65
N ASP A 35 -10.76 8.15 0.05
CA ASP A 35 -11.15 7.86 -1.34
C ASP A 35 -10.06 8.20 -2.36
N LYS A 36 -9.23 9.21 -2.09
CA LYS A 36 -8.11 9.57 -2.95
C LYS A 36 -7.04 8.48 -3.02
N ASP A 37 -6.87 7.69 -1.96
CA ASP A 37 -5.94 6.56 -1.96
C ASP A 37 -6.41 5.44 -2.89
N TRP A 38 -7.72 5.20 -3.00
CA TRP A 38 -8.26 4.29 -4.01
C TRP A 38 -7.97 4.75 -5.43
N THR A 39 -8.08 6.05 -5.68
CA THR A 39 -7.72 6.64 -6.98
C THR A 39 -6.22 6.48 -7.24
N ALA A 40 -5.37 6.70 -6.25
CA ALA A 40 -3.93 6.49 -6.38
C ALA A 40 -3.56 5.03 -6.70
N ILE A 41 -4.27 4.06 -6.10
CA ILE A 41 -4.12 2.63 -6.46
C ILE A 41 -4.46 2.39 -7.94
N LYS A 42 -5.53 2.97 -8.46
CA LYS A 42 -5.86 2.89 -9.88
C LYS A 42 -4.78 3.50 -10.77
N ARG A 43 -4.16 4.61 -10.31
CA ARG A 43 -3.05 5.26 -11.02
C ARG A 43 -1.82 4.35 -11.10
N PHE A 44 -1.47 3.61 -10.04
CA PHE A 44 -0.42 2.58 -10.11
C PHE A 44 -0.76 1.49 -11.13
N LYS A 45 -1.99 0.97 -11.10
CA LYS A 45 -2.44 -0.05 -12.05
C LYS A 45 -2.41 0.46 -13.51
N ALA A 46 -2.72 1.73 -13.74
CA ALA A 46 -2.70 2.35 -15.06
C ALA A 46 -1.30 2.46 -15.68
N ILE A 47 -0.24 2.30 -14.88
CA ILE A 47 1.16 2.21 -15.32
C ILE A 47 1.76 0.83 -15.14
N ASP A 48 0.90 -0.20 -15.09
CA ASP A 48 1.25 -1.62 -14.97
C ASP A 48 2.01 -1.97 -13.68
N ILE A 49 1.75 -1.25 -12.59
CA ILE A 49 2.28 -1.57 -11.27
C ILE A 49 1.14 -2.14 -10.40
N PRO A 50 1.13 -3.45 -10.13
CA PRO A 50 0.15 -4.06 -9.26
C PRO A 50 0.30 -3.56 -7.82
N VAL A 51 -0.84 -3.50 -7.12
CA VAL A 51 -0.91 -3.16 -5.69
C VAL A 51 -1.50 -4.34 -4.94
N ILE A 52 -0.84 -4.77 -3.88
CA ILE A 52 -1.25 -5.87 -3.01
C ILE A 52 -1.41 -5.34 -1.57
N PHE A 53 -2.47 -5.73 -0.90
CA PHE A 53 -2.62 -5.52 0.53
C PHE A 53 -2.01 -6.68 1.31
N LEU A 54 -1.18 -6.35 2.30
CA LEU A 54 -0.57 -7.31 3.21
C LEU A 54 -0.94 -6.94 4.65
N THR A 55 -2.00 -7.53 5.17
CA THR A 55 -2.63 -7.14 6.44
C THR A 55 -2.83 -8.33 7.37
N GLY A 56 -2.87 -8.08 8.67
CA GLY A 56 -3.24 -9.09 9.68
C GLY A 56 -4.74 -9.22 9.92
N ASP A 57 -5.57 -8.35 9.35
CA ASP A 57 -7.01 -8.26 9.65
C ASP A 57 -7.86 -8.69 8.45
N LYS A 58 -8.62 -9.78 8.64
CA LYS A 58 -9.54 -10.30 7.61
C LYS A 58 -10.67 -9.34 7.22
N PHE A 59 -11.01 -8.36 8.07
CA PHE A 59 -11.99 -7.33 7.71
C PHE A 59 -11.58 -6.58 6.44
N ASN A 60 -10.29 -6.33 6.29
CA ASN A 60 -9.74 -5.59 5.16
C ASN A 60 -9.90 -6.35 3.82
N GLN A 61 -9.90 -7.68 3.86
CA GLN A 61 -10.06 -8.51 2.65
C GLN A 61 -11.39 -8.23 1.95
N ALA A 62 -12.51 -8.17 2.69
CA ALA A 62 -13.83 -7.93 2.11
C ALA A 62 -13.94 -6.55 1.41
N VAL A 63 -13.23 -5.54 1.92
CA VAL A 63 -13.18 -4.21 1.29
C VAL A 63 -12.32 -4.23 0.02
N ALA A 64 -11.17 -4.90 0.08
CA ALA A 64 -10.24 -5.01 -1.04
C ALA A 64 -10.82 -5.82 -2.22
N GLU A 65 -11.52 -6.92 -1.94
CA GLU A 65 -12.16 -7.78 -2.95
C GLU A 65 -13.15 -6.98 -3.82
N LYS A 66 -13.97 -6.10 -3.22
CA LYS A 66 -14.88 -5.22 -3.97
C LYS A 66 -14.18 -4.22 -4.88
N ARG A 67 -12.87 -4.03 -4.72
CA ARG A 67 -12.04 -3.11 -5.50
C ARG A 67 -11.00 -3.83 -6.36
N ASN A 68 -11.15 -5.14 -6.51
CA ASN A 68 -10.23 -6.00 -7.27
C ASN A 68 -8.77 -5.81 -6.82
N ILE A 69 -8.54 -5.77 -5.48
CA ILE A 69 -7.20 -5.69 -4.90
C ILE A 69 -6.89 -7.02 -4.22
N GLU A 70 -5.81 -7.64 -4.64
CA GLU A 70 -5.30 -8.85 -3.99
C GLU A 70 -4.94 -8.56 -2.54
N THR A 71 -5.37 -9.42 -1.62
CA THR A 71 -5.08 -9.28 -0.20
C THR A 71 -4.48 -10.57 0.35
N ILE A 72 -3.33 -10.44 1.00
CA ILE A 72 -2.66 -11.53 1.70
C ILE A 72 -2.78 -11.29 3.19
N ILE A 73 -3.30 -12.29 3.91
CA ILE A 73 -3.49 -12.21 5.36
C ILE A 73 -2.24 -12.78 6.05
N SER A 74 -1.44 -11.88 6.62
CA SER A 74 -0.30 -12.23 7.46
C SER A 74 -0.01 -11.08 8.43
N LYS A 75 0.16 -11.37 9.70
CA LYS A 75 0.48 -10.37 10.73
C LYS A 75 1.97 -10.39 11.10
N THR A 76 2.50 -11.53 11.41
CA THR A 76 3.83 -11.68 12.02
C THR A 76 4.92 -12.12 11.05
N GLU A 77 4.54 -12.62 9.88
CA GLU A 77 5.46 -13.19 8.89
C GLU A 77 5.43 -12.44 7.55
N LYS A 78 5.12 -11.13 7.58
CA LYS A 78 5.04 -10.29 6.39
C LYS A 78 6.31 -10.36 5.54
N HIS A 79 7.48 -10.41 6.17
CA HIS A 79 8.77 -10.54 5.49
C HIS A 79 8.91 -11.84 4.66
N LYS A 80 8.29 -12.95 5.09
CA LYS A 80 8.26 -14.20 4.30
C LYS A 80 7.34 -14.05 3.09
N VAL A 81 6.20 -13.38 3.27
CA VAL A 81 5.29 -13.08 2.15
C VAL A 81 6.00 -12.27 1.07
N ILE A 82 6.83 -11.29 1.46
CA ILE A 82 7.62 -10.52 0.48
C ILE A 82 8.55 -11.44 -0.32
N ALA A 83 9.22 -12.42 0.30
CA ALA A 83 10.06 -13.38 -0.40
C ALA A 83 9.28 -14.22 -1.43
N ASP A 84 8.05 -14.64 -1.07
CA ASP A 84 7.16 -15.35 -1.98
C ASP A 84 6.73 -14.46 -3.16
N LEU A 85 6.42 -13.18 -2.89
CA LEU A 85 6.06 -12.21 -3.93
C LEU A 85 7.23 -11.92 -4.89
N VAL A 86 8.45 -11.80 -4.39
CA VAL A 86 9.67 -11.69 -5.22
C VAL A 86 9.77 -12.84 -6.21
N THR A 87 9.58 -14.07 -5.73
CA THR A 87 9.60 -15.28 -6.57
C THR A 87 8.45 -15.30 -7.57
N ARG A 88 7.22 -15.02 -7.11
CA ARG A 88 6.00 -15.06 -7.91
C ARG A 88 6.01 -14.04 -9.05
N PHE A 89 6.43 -12.81 -8.78
CA PHE A 89 6.49 -11.74 -9.77
C PHE A 89 7.78 -11.73 -10.58
N LYS A 90 8.76 -12.58 -10.22
CA LYS A 90 10.09 -12.64 -10.87
C LYS A 90 10.79 -11.27 -10.83
N ILE A 91 10.74 -10.62 -9.70
CA ILE A 91 11.33 -9.31 -9.42
C ILE A 91 12.38 -9.42 -8.31
N THR A 92 13.03 -8.31 -7.98
CA THR A 92 13.99 -8.21 -6.90
C THR A 92 13.45 -7.33 -5.77
N TYR A 93 14.04 -7.40 -4.58
CA TYR A 93 13.60 -6.63 -3.41
C TYR A 93 13.66 -5.12 -3.63
N ASP A 94 14.59 -4.63 -4.46
CA ASP A 94 14.72 -3.22 -4.85
C ASP A 94 13.72 -2.78 -5.93
N GLN A 95 12.81 -3.65 -6.33
CA GLN A 95 11.69 -3.36 -7.23
C GLN A 95 10.34 -3.32 -6.51
N ILE A 96 10.34 -3.45 -5.18
CA ILE A 96 9.14 -3.37 -4.35
C ILE A 96 9.14 -2.06 -3.57
N ALA A 97 8.02 -1.33 -3.61
CA ALA A 97 7.71 -0.27 -2.65
C ALA A 97 6.73 -0.81 -1.59
N TYR A 98 7.08 -0.66 -0.33
CA TYR A 98 6.31 -1.13 0.81
C TYR A 98 5.91 0.03 1.71
N VAL A 99 4.67 0.04 2.19
CA VAL A 99 4.24 0.96 3.25
C VAL A 99 3.69 0.16 4.42
N GLY A 100 4.20 0.45 5.62
CA GLY A 100 3.73 -0.11 6.88
C GLY A 100 3.74 0.94 7.98
N ASP A 101 3.19 0.63 9.15
CA ASP A 101 3.01 1.60 10.23
C ASP A 101 3.39 1.08 11.63
N ASP A 102 3.58 -0.22 11.80
CA ASP A 102 3.74 -0.82 13.12
C ASP A 102 4.98 -1.73 13.21
N ILE A 103 5.30 -2.16 14.42
CA ILE A 103 6.43 -3.04 14.72
C ILE A 103 6.41 -4.35 13.92
N TYR A 104 5.23 -4.79 13.51
CA TYR A 104 5.05 -5.99 12.66
C TYR A 104 5.59 -5.81 11.24
N ASP A 105 5.86 -4.58 10.83
CA ASP A 105 6.38 -4.23 9.50
C ASP A 105 7.91 -4.11 9.46
N ILE A 106 8.55 -3.94 10.62
CA ILE A 106 9.99 -3.65 10.72
C ILE A 106 10.85 -4.71 10.00
N GLN A 107 10.54 -5.99 10.18
CA GLN A 107 11.32 -7.04 9.51
C GLN A 107 11.17 -7.01 7.99
N THR A 108 10.04 -6.57 7.50
CA THR A 108 9.78 -6.36 6.08
C THR A 108 10.53 -5.14 5.57
N MET A 109 10.45 -4.03 6.29
CA MET A 109 11.11 -2.77 5.93
C MET A 109 12.62 -2.94 5.81
N LYS A 110 13.25 -3.68 6.73
CA LYS A 110 14.70 -3.97 6.72
C LYS A 110 15.19 -4.76 5.51
N GLN A 111 14.32 -5.48 4.82
CA GLN A 111 14.65 -6.23 3.60
C GLN A 111 14.54 -5.41 2.33
N LEU A 112 13.84 -4.28 2.39
CA LEU A 112 13.44 -3.51 1.24
C LEU A 112 14.20 -2.18 1.16
N LYS A 113 14.65 -1.86 -0.04
CA LYS A 113 15.28 -0.56 -0.30
C LYS A 113 14.27 0.60 -0.26
N TYR A 114 13.04 0.33 -0.66
CA TYR A 114 11.97 1.33 -0.76
C TYR A 114 10.85 0.99 0.23
N ALA A 115 11.14 1.18 1.50
CA ALA A 115 10.21 1.08 2.59
C ALA A 115 9.79 2.48 3.06
N PHE A 116 8.50 2.66 3.33
CA PHE A 116 7.90 3.93 3.71
C PHE A 116 6.95 3.74 4.90
N CYS A 117 6.69 4.82 5.62
CA CYS A 117 5.66 4.86 6.66
C CYS A 117 4.96 6.23 6.70
N PRO A 118 3.72 6.32 7.23
CA PRO A 118 3.11 7.58 7.61
C PRO A 118 3.88 8.30 8.71
N MET A 119 3.62 9.60 8.92
CA MET A 119 4.32 10.42 9.90
C MET A 119 3.89 10.19 11.36
N ASP A 120 2.84 9.45 11.60
CA ASP A 120 2.27 9.20 12.92
C ASP A 120 2.54 7.78 13.46
N VAL A 121 3.61 7.18 13.00
CA VAL A 121 4.08 5.86 13.47
C VAL A 121 4.96 5.97 14.72
N PRO A 122 5.18 4.86 15.46
CA PRO A 122 6.15 4.83 16.54
C PRO A 122 7.59 5.11 16.06
N ASP A 123 8.39 5.82 16.86
CA ASP A 123 9.80 6.16 16.55
C ASP A 123 10.66 4.97 16.11
N ILE A 124 10.36 3.78 16.63
CA ILE A 124 11.09 2.56 16.27
C ILE A 124 10.83 2.14 14.82
N VAL A 125 9.66 2.45 14.28
CA VAL A 125 9.29 2.18 12.88
C VAL A 125 9.89 3.23 11.96
N GLU A 126 9.80 4.51 12.36
CA GLU A 126 10.30 5.65 11.58
C GLU A 126 11.79 5.49 11.21
N LYS A 127 12.58 4.90 12.11
CA LYS A 127 14.02 4.68 11.91
C LYS A 127 14.37 3.67 10.81
N GLU A 128 13.42 2.89 10.37
CA GLU A 128 13.64 1.78 9.43
C GLU A 128 13.12 2.06 8.00
N CYS A 129 12.58 3.27 7.76
CA CYS A 129 11.96 3.60 6.49
C CYS A 129 11.97 5.10 6.17
N THR A 130 11.52 5.47 4.99
CA THR A 130 11.29 6.86 4.61
C THR A 130 9.90 7.32 5.09
N VAL A 131 9.84 8.44 5.79
CA VAL A 131 8.59 9.01 6.31
C VAL A 131 7.86 9.79 5.22
N LEU A 132 6.64 9.37 4.89
CA LEU A 132 5.70 10.17 4.08
C LEU A 132 5.07 11.24 4.99
N GLN A 133 5.06 12.49 4.54
CA GLN A 133 4.60 13.63 5.34
C GLN A 133 3.07 13.73 5.43
N VAL A 134 2.41 12.60 5.63
CA VAL A 134 0.96 12.45 5.79
C VAL A 134 0.67 11.45 6.91
N ARG A 135 -0.51 11.56 7.52
CA ARG A 135 -0.96 10.61 8.55
C ARG A 135 -1.56 9.36 7.94
N GLY A 136 -1.56 8.27 8.67
CA GLY A 136 -2.27 7.06 8.30
C GLY A 136 -3.73 7.34 7.96
N GLY A 137 -4.21 6.78 6.82
CA GLY A 137 -5.57 7.00 6.32
C GLY A 137 -5.83 8.39 5.70
N ASP A 138 -4.80 9.21 5.54
CA ASP A 138 -4.91 10.55 4.96
C ASP A 138 -3.98 10.75 3.76
N ASN A 139 -4.36 10.21 2.62
CA ASN A 139 -3.64 10.33 1.34
C ASN A 139 -2.26 9.63 1.32
N VAL A 140 -2.08 8.53 2.05
CA VAL A 140 -0.80 7.83 2.13
C VAL A 140 -0.35 7.27 0.78
N VAL A 141 -1.28 6.68 0.02
CA VAL A 141 -0.96 6.11 -1.31
C VAL A 141 -0.74 7.22 -2.34
N VAL A 142 -1.43 8.35 -2.19
CA VAL A 142 -1.17 9.55 -3.00
C VAL A 142 0.25 10.06 -2.75
N ALA A 143 0.65 10.18 -1.47
CA ALA A 143 1.99 10.63 -1.09
C ALA A 143 3.07 9.65 -1.58
N LEU A 144 2.84 8.34 -1.46
CA LEU A 144 3.74 7.33 -1.99
C LEU A 144 3.95 7.47 -3.50
N LEU A 145 2.87 7.65 -4.26
CA LEU A 145 2.94 7.79 -5.72
C LEU A 145 3.77 9.03 -6.12
N GLN A 146 3.56 10.15 -5.43
CA GLN A 146 4.32 11.37 -5.64
C GLN A 146 5.80 11.19 -5.30
N GLU A 147 6.11 10.59 -4.15
CA GLU A 147 7.47 10.32 -3.71
C GLU A 147 8.25 9.44 -4.71
N LEU A 148 7.60 8.37 -5.19
CA LEU A 148 8.21 7.48 -6.18
C LEU A 148 8.43 8.16 -7.54
N GLU A 149 7.56 9.09 -7.93
CA GLU A 149 7.70 9.89 -9.14
C GLU A 149 8.83 10.91 -8.99
N GLU A 150 8.91 11.63 -7.88
CA GLU A 150 9.99 12.59 -7.56
C GLU A 150 11.36 11.93 -7.53
N GLN A 151 11.46 10.72 -6.97
CA GLN A 151 12.68 9.90 -6.99
C GLN A 151 12.97 9.28 -8.36
N LYS A 152 12.12 9.48 -9.37
CA LYS A 152 12.23 8.87 -10.71
C LYS A 152 12.22 7.33 -10.72
N LEU A 153 11.60 6.72 -9.73
CA LEU A 153 11.45 5.28 -9.60
C LEU A 153 10.25 4.75 -10.41
N ILE A 154 9.31 5.63 -10.69
CA ILE A 154 8.20 5.42 -11.61
C ILE A 154 8.13 6.61 -12.59
N THR A 155 7.49 6.37 -13.73
CA THR A 155 7.21 7.42 -14.71
C THR A 155 5.72 7.39 -15.03
N ILE A 156 5.05 8.49 -14.79
CA ILE A 156 3.70 8.71 -15.25
C ILE A 156 3.81 9.31 -16.66
N PRO A 157 3.30 8.64 -17.69
CA PRO A 157 3.35 9.16 -19.04
C PRO A 157 2.46 10.41 -19.16
N ASP A 158 2.13 10.80 -20.37
CA ASP A 158 1.20 11.88 -20.65
C ASP A 158 -0.04 11.82 -19.75
N VAL A 159 -0.41 12.97 -19.16
CA VAL A 159 -1.47 13.06 -18.14
C VAL A 159 -2.83 12.62 -18.69
N ASP A 160 -3.16 13.02 -19.94
CA ASP A 160 -4.46 12.68 -20.52
C ASP A 160 -4.57 11.18 -20.82
N ALA A 161 -3.53 10.60 -21.39
CA ALA A 161 -3.45 9.14 -21.60
C ALA A 161 -3.49 8.36 -20.29
N HIS A 162 -2.91 8.91 -19.20
CA HIS A 162 -2.97 8.31 -17.89
C HIS A 162 -4.40 8.34 -17.31
N ILE A 163 -5.08 9.49 -17.43
CA ILE A 163 -6.47 9.66 -17.00
C ILE A 163 -7.42 8.70 -17.74
N GLU A 164 -7.26 8.56 -19.06
CA GLU A 164 -8.05 7.60 -19.85
C GLU A 164 -7.90 6.16 -19.34
N LYS A 165 -6.67 5.75 -19.03
CA LYS A 165 -6.41 4.41 -18.47
C LYS A 165 -7.01 4.23 -17.07
N VAL A 166 -7.03 5.28 -16.24
CA VAL A 166 -7.69 5.24 -14.93
C VAL A 166 -9.21 5.11 -15.11
N TYR A 167 -9.81 5.88 -16.02
CA TYR A 167 -11.25 5.80 -16.31
C TYR A 167 -11.67 4.44 -16.85
N ALA A 168 -10.83 3.81 -17.68
CA ALA A 168 -11.11 2.48 -18.20
C ALA A 168 -11.29 1.44 -17.08
N GLN A 169 -10.69 1.64 -15.92
CA GLN A 169 -10.82 0.74 -14.78
C GLN A 169 -12.15 0.90 -14.03
N GLU A 170 -12.84 2.05 -14.14
CA GLU A 170 -14.15 2.27 -13.52
C GLU A 170 -15.26 1.46 -14.18
N ASN A 171 -15.13 1.16 -15.47
CA ASN A 171 -16.14 0.44 -16.24
C ASN A 171 -16.13 -1.08 -15.98
N TYR A 172 -15.21 -1.58 -15.15
CA TYR A 172 -15.07 -2.99 -14.78
C TYR A 172 -15.33 -3.24 -13.27
N SER A 173 -15.81 -2.24 -12.54
CA SER A 173 -16.08 -2.33 -11.09
C SER A 173 -17.58 -2.45 -10.78
#